data_fd318ebcda313ce8223dfa8950f6b55f
#
_entry.id   fd318ebcda313ce8223dfa8950f6b55f
#
_cell.length_a   1.000
_cell.length_b   1.000
_cell.length_c   1.000
_cell.angle_alpha   90.00
_cell.angle_beta   90.00
_cell.angle_gamma   90.00
#
_symmetry.space_group_name_H-M   'P 1'
#
loop_
_entity.id
_entity.type
_entity.pdbx_description
1 polymer ?
#
loop_
_entity_poly.entity_id
_entity_poly.type
_entity_poly.pdbx_seq_one_letter_code
_entity_poly.pdbx_strand_id
1 'polypeptide(L)'
;MDYHYYNMEKNTITFNGIKTDTFIEKSSPRIVYLLGKQKKLKYGENPPVAAVVNGELKSLQTEIPENAVIDLVHLDSKEGRSAYRKTLCFLLCYASSVVHPDRTLVVGHSLGDGYYFSYKGKEKPDTERLREVMKKAIEEDMIVDIETLSASQALEYVEKMKCEDTKKLLDTRNDGAYTFNRIGTALSVNYEPLLPSLKLLEVWELMDYGGGLLLRYPQSRSPERILPFQDNPLLFKVFEETKEKSKILDVSSLGSLNLKVTGGKIREVIVLSETLQRRRFYRAAEEIRKRGNVKVAFVSGPACSGKKSSGIKLSAELKIQGFDPIMISLDDYRTKEKKGVSLESLDIDLLRSQVKALLDGEEVELKSLNDVDQKRMFRFTKARMKENTILVIEGVQTLNEKLIPGLDDSTIFRVFVSALTQLNLDTMSGISTRDNRLIRRIVKECRTTSITPEEVINSWSGIEEEEKSQLFPYQNNADIMINSALEYELGVLSTYAMPLLRSIKPEEGKAYTTARRLMEFLDLVYPIPSEKVPSDSILREFIGGSVYNLT
;
A
#
# COMPACT_ATOMS: atom_id res chain seq x y z
N MET A 1 -48.76 -20.97 16.15
CA MET A 1 -47.49 -20.31 16.64
C MET A 1 -46.31 -21.27 16.79
N ASP A 2 -46.44 -22.58 16.52
CA ASP A 2 -45.41 -23.58 16.84
C ASP A 2 -44.56 -24.11 15.67
N TYR A 3 -44.83 -23.68 14.45
CA TYR A 3 -44.07 -24.17 13.28
C TYR A 3 -42.71 -23.45 13.04
N HIS A 4 -42.46 -22.31 13.69
CA HIS A 4 -41.20 -21.57 13.53
C HIS A 4 -40.08 -21.98 14.50
N TYR A 5 -40.40 -22.68 15.60
CA TYR A 5 -39.41 -23.06 16.63
C TYR A 5 -38.58 -24.30 16.28
N TYR A 6 -39.06 -25.16 15.38
CA TYR A 6 -38.41 -26.45 15.04
C TYR A 6 -37.14 -26.32 14.15
N ASN A 7 -36.87 -25.13 13.59
CA ASN A 7 -35.71 -24.89 12.73
C ASN A 7 -34.63 -23.97 13.36
N MET A 8 -34.71 -23.68 14.64
CA MET A 8 -33.76 -22.84 15.34
C MET A 8 -32.80 -23.68 16.17
N GLU A 9 -31.50 -23.56 15.92
CA GLU A 9 -30.45 -24.11 16.76
C GLU A 9 -29.97 -23.07 17.78
N LYS A 10 -29.76 -23.51 19.04
CA LYS A 10 -29.17 -22.67 20.08
C LYS A 10 -27.69 -22.56 19.79
N ASN A 11 -27.22 -21.34 19.51
CA ASN A 11 -25.81 -21.04 19.34
C ASN A 11 -25.39 -20.03 20.42
N THR A 12 -24.26 -20.30 21.05
CA THR A 12 -23.67 -19.40 22.03
C THR A 12 -22.64 -18.54 21.33
N ILE A 13 -22.92 -17.25 21.21
CA ILE A 13 -22.02 -16.30 20.60
C ILE A 13 -21.54 -15.25 21.60
N THR A 14 -20.30 -14.81 21.50
CA THR A 14 -19.77 -13.66 22.22
C THR A 14 -19.79 -12.45 21.31
N PHE A 15 -20.56 -11.43 21.71
CA PHE A 15 -20.78 -10.24 20.90
C PHE A 15 -20.23 -9.00 21.63
N ASN A 16 -19.19 -8.34 21.07
CA ASN A 16 -18.47 -7.25 21.73
C ASN A 16 -18.09 -7.58 23.18
N GLY A 17 -17.54 -8.77 23.42
CA GLY A 17 -17.14 -9.25 24.75
C GLY A 17 -18.26 -9.78 25.63
N ILE A 18 -19.53 -9.69 25.22
CA ILE A 18 -20.69 -10.17 25.99
C ILE A 18 -21.13 -11.51 25.43
N LYS A 19 -21.05 -12.56 26.26
CA LYS A 19 -21.56 -13.90 25.93
C LYS A 19 -23.07 -13.89 25.88
N THR A 20 -23.64 -14.30 24.77
CA THR A 20 -25.09 -14.30 24.55
C THR A 20 -25.51 -15.61 23.89
N ASP A 21 -26.48 -16.29 24.48
CA ASP A 21 -27.16 -17.39 23.82
C ASP A 21 -28.18 -16.83 22.83
N THR A 22 -28.09 -17.25 21.59
CA THR A 22 -29.03 -16.82 20.55
C THR A 22 -29.53 -18.03 19.79
N PHE A 23 -30.79 -17.95 19.32
CA PHE A 23 -31.35 -18.97 18.43
C PHE A 23 -31.17 -18.48 17.00
N ILE A 24 -30.48 -19.28 16.20
CA ILE A 24 -30.16 -18.99 14.82
C ILE A 24 -31.00 -19.92 13.93
N GLU A 25 -31.69 -19.33 12.96
CA GLU A 25 -32.37 -20.12 11.93
C GLU A 25 -31.35 -20.90 11.08
N LYS A 26 -31.57 -22.20 10.91
CA LYS A 26 -30.71 -23.09 10.12
C LYS A 26 -30.49 -22.60 8.68
N SER A 27 -31.39 -21.75 8.15
CA SER A 27 -31.40 -21.37 6.76
C SER A 27 -30.59 -20.14 6.38
N SER A 28 -30.16 -19.28 7.32
CA SER A 28 -29.34 -18.10 7.01
C SER A 28 -28.79 -17.38 8.26
N PRO A 29 -27.82 -17.94 8.97
CA PRO A 29 -27.28 -17.32 10.19
C PRO A 29 -26.25 -16.22 9.84
N ARG A 30 -26.66 -15.21 9.06
CA ARG A 30 -25.77 -14.09 8.70
C ARG A 30 -25.73 -13.03 9.80
N ILE A 31 -24.57 -12.39 9.98
CA ILE A 31 -24.34 -11.34 10.99
C ILE A 31 -25.33 -10.18 10.82
N VAL A 32 -25.58 -9.74 9.59
CA VAL A 32 -26.53 -8.67 9.28
C VAL A 32 -27.95 -8.95 9.78
N TYR A 33 -28.38 -10.19 9.67
CA TYR A 33 -29.71 -10.60 10.14
C TYR A 33 -29.82 -10.56 11.67
N LEU A 34 -28.76 -10.99 12.36
CA LEU A 34 -28.69 -10.95 13.83
C LEU A 34 -28.73 -9.51 14.35
N LEU A 35 -28.03 -8.59 13.67
CA LEU A 35 -28.05 -7.16 13.97
C LEU A 35 -29.43 -6.56 13.74
N GLY A 36 -30.13 -6.94 12.67
CA GLY A 36 -31.49 -6.53 12.37
C GLY A 36 -32.48 -6.97 13.44
N LYS A 37 -32.45 -8.26 13.89
CA LYS A 37 -33.28 -8.79 15.00
C LYS A 37 -33.00 -8.06 16.32
N GLN A 38 -31.75 -7.72 16.59
CA GLN A 38 -31.39 -7.01 17.85
C GLN A 38 -31.61 -5.48 17.75
N LYS A 39 -32.19 -4.94 16.66
CA LYS A 39 -32.35 -3.50 16.38
C LYS A 39 -31.03 -2.72 16.53
N LYS A 40 -29.89 -3.38 16.37
CA LYS A 40 -28.54 -2.78 16.44
C LYS A 40 -28.05 -2.25 15.09
N LEU A 41 -28.73 -2.62 13.98
CA LEU A 41 -28.59 -1.97 12.68
C LEU A 41 -29.37 -0.64 12.71
N LYS A 42 -28.90 0.31 13.47
CA LYS A 42 -29.32 1.69 13.27
C LYS A 42 -28.25 2.34 12.39
N TYR A 43 -28.64 2.79 11.21
CA TYR A 43 -27.87 3.71 10.38
C TYR A 43 -27.85 5.07 11.09
N GLY A 44 -27.13 5.16 12.21
CA GLY A 44 -26.83 6.38 12.93
C GLY A 44 -25.51 6.97 12.42
N GLU A 45 -24.98 7.94 13.13
CA GLU A 45 -23.75 8.65 12.77
C GLU A 45 -22.53 7.71 12.54
N ASN A 46 -22.51 6.51 13.15
CA ASN A 46 -21.43 5.54 13.02
C ASN A 46 -21.94 4.09 12.97
N PRO A 47 -22.52 3.64 11.85
CA PRO A 47 -23.10 2.30 11.74
C PRO A 47 -22.02 1.20 11.71
N PRO A 48 -22.35 -0.03 12.15
CA PRO A 48 -21.51 -1.20 11.93
C PRO A 48 -21.50 -1.55 10.43
N VAL A 49 -20.34 -1.80 9.86
CA VAL A 49 -20.15 -2.06 8.42
C VAL A 49 -19.43 -3.37 8.11
N ALA A 50 -18.75 -3.94 9.10
CA ALA A 50 -18.07 -5.22 9.03
C ALA A 50 -18.02 -5.83 10.44
N ALA A 51 -17.45 -7.01 10.57
CA ALA A 51 -17.19 -7.64 11.86
C ALA A 51 -15.84 -8.37 11.86
N VAL A 52 -15.23 -8.45 13.03
CA VAL A 52 -14.14 -9.39 13.31
C VAL A 52 -14.77 -10.64 13.91
N VAL A 53 -14.72 -11.75 13.19
CA VAL A 53 -15.27 -13.05 13.60
C VAL A 53 -14.11 -13.99 13.88
N ASN A 54 -13.98 -14.41 15.14
CA ASN A 54 -12.86 -15.26 15.59
C ASN A 54 -11.48 -14.71 15.19
N GLY A 55 -11.33 -13.38 15.25
CA GLY A 55 -10.09 -12.69 14.87
C GLY A 55 -9.90 -12.41 13.38
N GLU A 56 -10.83 -12.78 12.52
CA GLU A 56 -10.79 -12.51 11.08
C GLU A 56 -11.80 -11.43 10.67
N LEU A 57 -11.36 -10.48 9.85
CA LEU A 57 -12.22 -9.40 9.35
C LEU A 57 -13.15 -9.93 8.25
N LYS A 58 -14.45 -9.89 8.48
CA LYS A 58 -15.49 -10.46 7.61
C LYS A 58 -16.60 -9.44 7.30
N SER A 59 -17.28 -9.65 6.18
CA SER A 59 -18.50 -8.91 5.83
C SER A 59 -19.63 -9.24 6.80
N LEU A 60 -20.55 -8.30 7.00
CA LEU A 60 -21.80 -8.57 7.74
C LEU A 60 -22.71 -9.59 7.03
N GLN A 61 -22.47 -9.90 5.77
CA GLN A 61 -23.16 -10.95 5.02
C GLN A 61 -22.60 -12.36 5.30
N THR A 62 -21.51 -12.46 6.07
CA THR A 62 -20.89 -13.75 6.42
C THR A 62 -21.79 -14.55 7.37
N GLU A 63 -21.86 -15.86 7.16
CA GLU A 63 -22.51 -16.80 8.07
C GLU A 63 -21.77 -16.85 9.41
N ILE A 64 -22.53 -17.03 10.48
CA ILE A 64 -22.01 -17.05 11.84
C ILE A 64 -21.57 -18.48 12.18
N PRO A 65 -20.29 -18.74 12.46
CA PRO A 65 -19.84 -20.03 12.95
C PRO A 65 -20.42 -20.35 14.35
N GLU A 66 -20.44 -21.60 14.68
CA GLU A 66 -20.78 -22.03 16.06
C GLU A 66 -19.76 -21.46 17.06
N ASN A 67 -20.25 -21.02 18.21
CA ASN A 67 -19.45 -20.44 19.30
C ASN A 67 -18.58 -19.25 18.86
N ALA A 68 -19.05 -18.46 17.88
CA ALA A 68 -18.31 -17.33 17.33
C ALA A 68 -18.09 -16.21 18.37
N VAL A 69 -16.90 -15.63 18.32
CA VAL A 69 -16.57 -14.33 18.93
C VAL A 69 -16.68 -13.27 17.86
N ILE A 70 -17.59 -12.30 18.05
CA ILE A 70 -17.91 -11.27 17.04
C ILE A 70 -17.71 -9.88 17.65
N ASP A 71 -16.79 -9.11 17.08
CA ASP A 71 -16.59 -7.70 17.40
C ASP A 71 -16.99 -6.85 16.19
N LEU A 72 -17.84 -5.85 16.40
CA LEU A 72 -18.32 -5.00 15.32
C LEU A 72 -17.25 -3.98 14.88
N VAL A 73 -17.17 -3.80 13.58
CA VAL A 73 -16.34 -2.79 12.94
C VAL A 73 -17.24 -1.67 12.42
N HIS A 74 -17.04 -0.48 12.93
CA HIS A 74 -17.84 0.70 12.62
C HIS A 74 -17.23 1.53 11.48
N LEU A 75 -18.06 2.36 10.83
CA LEU A 75 -17.70 3.13 9.63
C LEU A 75 -16.53 4.09 9.87
N ASP A 76 -16.41 4.70 11.04
CA ASP A 76 -15.33 5.64 11.41
C ASP A 76 -13.99 4.95 11.67
N SER A 77 -13.98 3.63 11.86
CA SER A 77 -12.76 2.85 12.03
C SER A 77 -11.94 2.82 10.74
N LYS A 78 -10.67 2.44 10.85
CA LYS A 78 -9.76 2.30 9.71
C LYS A 78 -10.25 1.25 8.71
N GLU A 79 -10.73 0.13 9.21
CA GLU A 79 -11.29 -0.99 8.45
C GLU A 79 -12.62 -0.59 7.80
N GLY A 80 -13.48 0.13 8.52
CA GLY A 80 -14.75 0.65 8.00
C GLY A 80 -14.54 1.64 6.85
N ARG A 81 -13.56 2.53 6.97
CA ARG A 81 -13.18 3.44 5.87
C ARG A 81 -12.53 2.72 4.71
N SER A 82 -11.84 1.59 4.95
CA SER A 82 -11.37 0.72 3.87
C SER A 82 -12.54 0.10 3.11
N ALA A 83 -13.53 -0.42 3.84
CA ALA A 83 -14.76 -0.96 3.26
C ALA A 83 -15.51 0.11 2.43
N TYR A 84 -15.61 1.36 2.94
CA TYR A 84 -16.20 2.48 2.22
C TYR A 84 -15.53 2.70 0.85
N ARG A 85 -14.21 2.88 0.84
CA ARG A 85 -13.46 3.13 -0.39
C ARG A 85 -13.59 1.98 -1.39
N LYS A 86 -13.49 0.74 -0.92
CA LYS A 86 -13.60 -0.44 -1.78
C LYS A 86 -14.99 -0.61 -2.37
N THR A 87 -16.03 -0.36 -1.58
CA THR A 87 -17.42 -0.39 -2.06
C THR A 87 -17.64 0.69 -3.12
N LEU A 88 -17.11 1.88 -2.89
CA LEU A 88 -17.20 2.98 -3.86
C LEU A 88 -16.48 2.65 -5.19
N CYS A 89 -15.27 2.05 -5.11
CA CYS A 89 -14.55 1.58 -6.30
C CYS A 89 -15.34 0.50 -7.04
N PHE A 90 -15.92 -0.45 -6.32
CA PHE A 90 -16.73 -1.51 -6.93
C PHE A 90 -18.03 -0.97 -7.54
N LEU A 91 -18.66 0.02 -6.90
CA LEU A 91 -19.82 0.72 -7.47
C LEU A 91 -19.49 1.41 -8.79
N LEU A 92 -18.30 2.02 -8.92
CA LEU A 92 -17.85 2.59 -10.20
C LEU A 92 -17.64 1.49 -11.26
N CYS A 93 -17.11 0.33 -10.88
CA CYS A 93 -16.99 -0.81 -11.80
C CYS A 93 -18.36 -1.32 -12.26
N TYR A 94 -19.35 -1.39 -11.34
CA TYR A 94 -20.74 -1.69 -11.71
C TYR A 94 -21.30 -0.64 -12.68
N ALA A 95 -21.17 0.65 -12.37
CA ALA A 95 -21.64 1.71 -13.26
C ALA A 95 -20.99 1.62 -14.64
N SER A 96 -19.68 1.32 -14.69
CA SER A 96 -18.96 1.11 -15.94
C SER A 96 -19.52 -0.06 -16.75
N SER A 97 -19.88 -1.17 -16.11
CA SER A 97 -20.47 -2.34 -16.82
C SER A 97 -21.84 -2.03 -17.42
N VAL A 98 -22.57 -1.06 -16.85
CA VAL A 98 -23.86 -0.59 -17.35
C VAL A 98 -23.69 0.41 -18.50
N VAL A 99 -22.79 1.39 -18.35
CA VAL A 99 -22.60 2.49 -19.31
C VAL A 99 -21.72 2.07 -20.50
N HIS A 100 -20.71 1.25 -20.23
CA HIS A 100 -19.71 0.81 -21.20
C HIS A 100 -19.53 -0.71 -21.18
N PRO A 101 -20.54 -1.51 -21.56
CA PRO A 101 -20.51 -2.98 -21.43
C PRO A 101 -19.40 -3.64 -22.26
N ASP A 102 -18.94 -2.98 -23.31
CA ASP A 102 -17.88 -3.50 -24.20
C ASP A 102 -16.47 -3.14 -23.75
N ARG A 103 -16.32 -2.35 -22.68
CA ARG A 103 -15.05 -1.81 -22.21
C ARG A 103 -14.77 -2.21 -20.78
N THR A 104 -13.54 -2.65 -20.51
CA THR A 104 -13.12 -2.99 -19.16
C THR A 104 -12.50 -1.77 -18.48
N LEU A 105 -13.09 -1.34 -17.36
CA LEU A 105 -12.51 -0.36 -16.46
C LEU A 105 -11.47 -1.08 -15.60
N VAL A 106 -10.27 -0.51 -15.53
CA VAL A 106 -9.15 -1.06 -14.75
C VAL A 106 -8.82 -0.09 -13.64
N VAL A 107 -8.73 -0.61 -12.43
CA VAL A 107 -8.23 0.17 -11.29
C VAL A 107 -6.76 0.52 -11.51
N GLY A 108 -6.44 1.79 -11.30
CA GLY A 108 -5.06 2.28 -11.31
C GLY A 108 -4.54 2.44 -9.89
N HIS A 109 -4.20 3.64 -9.51
CA HIS A 109 -3.47 3.92 -8.27
C HIS A 109 -4.21 4.91 -7.39
N SER A 110 -3.86 4.90 -6.10
CA SER A 110 -4.26 5.96 -5.18
C SER A 110 -3.53 7.26 -5.55
N LEU A 111 -4.30 8.33 -5.79
CA LEU A 111 -3.84 9.69 -6.02
C LEU A 111 -4.46 10.60 -4.95
N GLY A 112 -3.65 10.99 -3.96
CA GLY A 112 -4.13 11.83 -2.86
C GLY A 112 -5.31 11.20 -2.12
N ASP A 113 -6.49 11.81 -2.23
CA ASP A 113 -7.75 11.40 -1.63
C ASP A 113 -8.65 10.61 -2.61
N GLY A 114 -8.09 10.00 -3.64
CA GLY A 114 -8.85 9.26 -4.65
C GLY A 114 -8.10 8.06 -5.23
N TYR A 115 -8.83 7.33 -6.07
CA TYR A 115 -8.28 6.28 -6.92
C TYR A 115 -8.43 6.67 -8.38
N TYR A 116 -7.37 6.48 -9.14
CA TYR A 116 -7.37 6.66 -10.59
C TYR A 116 -7.85 5.38 -11.29
N PHE A 117 -8.69 5.56 -12.31
CA PHE A 117 -9.19 4.48 -13.16
C PHE A 117 -8.96 4.84 -14.62
N SER A 118 -8.76 3.82 -15.46
CA SER A 118 -8.63 4.02 -16.89
C SER A 118 -9.28 2.87 -17.66
N TYR A 119 -9.77 3.17 -18.86
CA TYR A 119 -10.19 2.15 -19.80
C TYR A 119 -9.02 1.67 -20.66
N LYS A 120 -9.07 0.42 -21.12
CA LYS A 120 -8.21 -0.05 -22.19
C LYS A 120 -8.69 0.60 -23.49
N GLY A 121 -7.93 1.57 -24.03
CA GLY A 121 -8.28 2.31 -25.24
C GLY A 121 -8.11 3.82 -25.09
N LYS A 122 -8.40 4.59 -26.17
CA LYS A 122 -8.19 6.06 -26.22
C LYS A 122 -9.48 6.87 -26.05
N GLU A 123 -10.64 6.23 -26.03
CA GLU A 123 -11.92 6.93 -25.91
C GLU A 123 -12.14 7.42 -24.49
N LYS A 124 -12.60 8.67 -24.37
CA LYS A 124 -12.93 9.25 -23.07
C LYS A 124 -14.14 8.52 -22.44
N PRO A 125 -14.15 8.35 -21.12
CA PRO A 125 -15.32 7.86 -20.40
C PRO A 125 -16.46 8.89 -20.45
N ASP A 126 -17.70 8.42 -20.40
CA ASP A 126 -18.87 9.28 -20.16
C ASP A 126 -19.06 9.45 -18.63
N THR A 127 -18.34 10.41 -18.08
CA THR A 127 -18.25 10.64 -16.62
C THR A 127 -19.59 11.03 -16.02
N GLU A 128 -20.41 11.82 -16.75
CA GLU A 128 -21.73 12.24 -16.25
C GLU A 128 -22.67 11.04 -16.13
N ARG A 129 -22.73 10.21 -17.17
CA ARG A 129 -23.59 9.03 -17.14
C ARG A 129 -23.13 8.00 -16.09
N LEU A 130 -21.84 7.86 -15.87
CA LEU A 130 -21.32 7.05 -14.78
C LEU A 130 -21.79 7.58 -13.41
N ARG A 131 -21.73 8.88 -13.18
CA ARG A 131 -22.25 9.51 -11.95
C ARG A 131 -23.74 9.26 -11.76
N GLU A 132 -24.55 9.40 -12.83
CA GLU A 132 -25.99 9.15 -12.77
C GLU A 132 -26.29 7.70 -12.34
N VAL A 133 -25.61 6.72 -12.94
CA VAL A 133 -25.81 5.30 -12.59
C VAL A 133 -25.38 5.03 -11.15
N MET A 134 -24.24 5.59 -10.69
CA MET A 134 -23.78 5.45 -9.30
C MET A 134 -24.80 6.07 -8.33
N LYS A 135 -25.28 7.28 -8.58
CA LYS A 135 -26.29 7.95 -7.74
C LYS A 135 -27.56 7.14 -7.66
N LYS A 136 -28.07 6.66 -8.80
CA LYS A 136 -29.27 5.82 -8.86
C LYS A 136 -29.11 4.54 -8.04
N ALA A 137 -27.98 3.85 -8.15
CA ALA A 137 -27.72 2.64 -7.37
C ALA A 137 -27.69 2.89 -5.85
N ILE A 138 -27.18 4.08 -5.42
CA ILE A 138 -27.17 4.51 -4.02
C ILE A 138 -28.60 4.85 -3.55
N GLU A 139 -29.37 5.60 -4.35
CA GLU A 139 -30.76 5.98 -4.03
C GLU A 139 -31.67 4.74 -3.92
N GLU A 140 -31.51 3.78 -4.80
CA GLU A 140 -32.23 2.49 -4.77
C GLU A 140 -31.72 1.55 -3.67
N ASP A 141 -30.63 1.88 -2.99
CA ASP A 141 -29.96 1.05 -1.99
C ASP A 141 -29.70 -0.37 -2.47
N MET A 142 -29.07 -0.49 -3.64
CA MET A 142 -28.74 -1.79 -4.20
C MET A 142 -27.94 -2.63 -3.20
N ILE A 143 -28.33 -3.87 -3.03
CA ILE A 143 -27.70 -4.78 -2.06
C ILE A 143 -26.29 -5.14 -2.49
N VAL A 144 -25.34 -5.04 -1.58
CA VAL A 144 -24.00 -5.62 -1.70
C VAL A 144 -24.06 -7.00 -1.06
N ASP A 145 -24.03 -8.04 -1.86
CA ASP A 145 -24.15 -9.44 -1.40
C ASP A 145 -22.84 -10.22 -1.68
N ILE A 146 -22.77 -11.43 -1.12
CA ILE A 146 -21.71 -12.40 -1.35
C ILE A 146 -22.29 -13.60 -2.10
N GLU A 147 -21.62 -14.00 -3.18
CA GLU A 147 -22.02 -15.14 -4.00
C GLU A 147 -20.82 -16.08 -4.19
N THR A 148 -21.05 -17.37 -4.00
CA THR A 148 -20.04 -18.40 -4.29
C THR A 148 -20.39 -19.10 -5.59
N LEU A 149 -19.46 -19.06 -6.53
CA LEU A 149 -19.56 -19.69 -7.85
C LEU A 149 -18.63 -20.90 -7.91
N SER A 150 -19.02 -21.95 -8.63
CA SER A 150 -18.10 -23.02 -9.02
C SER A 150 -16.98 -22.44 -9.91
N ALA A 151 -15.84 -23.12 -9.99
CA ALA A 151 -14.73 -22.69 -10.83
C ALA A 151 -15.15 -22.43 -12.29
N SER A 152 -15.98 -23.31 -12.86
CA SER A 152 -16.48 -23.16 -14.23
C SER A 152 -17.35 -21.90 -14.41
N GLN A 153 -18.28 -21.66 -13.49
CA GLN A 153 -19.13 -20.45 -13.52
C GLN A 153 -18.32 -19.17 -13.35
N ALA A 154 -17.33 -19.19 -12.45
CA ALA A 154 -16.46 -18.04 -12.22
C ALA A 154 -15.62 -17.71 -13.48
N LEU A 155 -15.04 -18.72 -14.12
CA LEU A 155 -14.26 -18.54 -15.35
C LEU A 155 -15.15 -18.06 -16.51
N GLU A 156 -16.33 -18.61 -16.69
CA GLU A 156 -17.30 -18.14 -17.70
C GLU A 156 -17.66 -16.66 -17.49
N TYR A 157 -17.92 -16.27 -16.24
CA TYR A 157 -18.22 -14.87 -15.90
C TYR A 157 -17.05 -13.93 -16.26
N VAL A 158 -15.83 -14.22 -15.81
CA VAL A 158 -14.67 -13.33 -16.01
C VAL A 158 -14.27 -13.25 -17.49
N GLU A 159 -14.48 -14.31 -18.27
CA GLU A 159 -14.30 -14.31 -19.73
C GLU A 159 -15.34 -13.41 -20.43
N LYS A 160 -16.63 -13.56 -20.09
CA LYS A 160 -17.71 -12.73 -20.60
C LYS A 160 -17.49 -11.25 -20.32
N MET A 161 -17.02 -10.92 -19.10
CA MET A 161 -16.74 -9.55 -18.68
C MET A 161 -15.36 -9.05 -19.11
N LYS A 162 -14.57 -9.84 -19.83
CA LYS A 162 -13.21 -9.51 -20.29
C LYS A 162 -12.25 -9.11 -19.15
N CYS A 163 -12.44 -9.70 -17.96
CA CYS A 163 -11.63 -9.45 -16.77
C CYS A 163 -10.36 -10.29 -16.79
N GLU A 164 -9.43 -9.99 -17.70
CA GLU A 164 -8.22 -10.77 -17.98
C GLU A 164 -7.33 -11.00 -16.74
N ASP A 165 -7.14 -9.96 -15.92
CA ASP A 165 -6.27 -10.07 -14.74
C ASP A 165 -6.92 -10.93 -13.64
N THR A 166 -8.25 -10.83 -13.49
CA THR A 166 -9.02 -11.72 -12.60
C THR A 166 -8.95 -13.16 -13.11
N LYS A 167 -9.13 -13.39 -14.43
CA LYS A 167 -9.01 -14.73 -15.02
C LYS A 167 -7.65 -15.37 -14.69
N LYS A 168 -6.55 -14.65 -14.96
CA LYS A 168 -5.19 -15.14 -14.66
C LYS A 168 -5.02 -15.50 -13.18
N LEU A 169 -5.63 -14.74 -12.27
CA LEU A 169 -5.58 -15.06 -10.86
C LEU A 169 -6.35 -16.33 -10.52
N LEU A 170 -7.58 -16.50 -11.03
CA LEU A 170 -8.37 -17.73 -10.83
C LEU A 170 -7.67 -18.96 -11.42
N ASP A 171 -7.08 -18.83 -12.62
CA ASP A 171 -6.30 -19.89 -13.28
C ASP A 171 -5.08 -20.33 -12.44
N THR A 172 -4.51 -19.45 -11.62
CA THR A 172 -3.37 -19.79 -10.77
C THR A 172 -3.79 -20.32 -9.40
N ARG A 173 -5.00 -20.06 -8.94
CA ARG A 173 -5.51 -20.58 -7.66
C ARG A 173 -5.95 -22.03 -7.74
N ASN A 174 -6.59 -22.41 -8.84
CA ASN A 174 -7.16 -23.75 -9.06
C ASN A 174 -8.10 -24.23 -7.92
N ASP A 175 -8.86 -23.31 -7.32
CA ASP A 175 -9.87 -23.65 -6.32
C ASP A 175 -11.11 -24.26 -6.98
N GLY A 176 -11.84 -25.11 -6.28
CA GLY A 176 -13.08 -25.71 -6.78
C GLY A 176 -14.25 -24.72 -6.85
N ALA A 177 -14.18 -23.63 -6.06
CA ALA A 177 -15.16 -22.56 -6.01
C ALA A 177 -14.51 -21.25 -5.59
N TYR A 178 -15.12 -20.14 -5.99
CA TYR A 178 -14.65 -18.78 -5.68
C TYR A 178 -15.78 -17.92 -5.12
N THR A 179 -15.48 -17.15 -4.11
CA THR A 179 -16.42 -16.22 -3.48
C THR A 179 -16.24 -14.82 -4.06
N PHE A 180 -17.34 -14.21 -4.44
CA PHE A 180 -17.41 -12.87 -5.03
C PHE A 180 -18.30 -11.96 -4.19
N ASN A 181 -17.97 -10.67 -4.16
CA ASN A 181 -18.91 -9.62 -3.82
C ASN A 181 -19.76 -9.31 -5.06
N ARG A 182 -21.05 -9.02 -4.88
CA ARG A 182 -21.99 -8.75 -5.97
C ARG A 182 -22.72 -7.42 -5.77
N ILE A 183 -22.76 -6.60 -6.83
CA ILE A 183 -23.68 -5.45 -6.97
C ILE A 183 -24.37 -5.61 -8.32
N GLY A 184 -25.68 -5.86 -8.32
CA GLY A 184 -26.43 -6.14 -9.53
C GLY A 184 -25.84 -7.31 -10.33
N THR A 185 -25.36 -7.05 -11.54
CA THR A 185 -24.70 -8.05 -12.41
C THR A 185 -23.18 -8.06 -12.29
N ALA A 186 -22.59 -7.11 -11.58
CA ALA A 186 -21.15 -7.03 -11.43
C ALA A 186 -20.67 -7.89 -10.26
N LEU A 187 -19.57 -8.62 -10.47
CA LEU A 187 -18.88 -9.45 -9.48
C LEU A 187 -17.45 -8.99 -9.32
N SER A 188 -16.97 -8.93 -8.07
CA SER A 188 -15.58 -8.66 -7.71
C SER A 188 -15.13 -9.74 -6.73
N VAL A 189 -13.92 -10.27 -6.87
CA VAL A 189 -13.42 -11.31 -5.96
C VAL A 189 -13.45 -10.79 -4.52
N ASN A 190 -13.94 -11.63 -3.60
CA ASN A 190 -14.10 -11.26 -2.19
C ASN A 190 -12.78 -11.44 -1.43
N TYR A 191 -12.02 -10.34 -1.25
CA TYR A 191 -10.79 -10.32 -0.45
C TYR A 191 -10.97 -9.61 0.88
N GLU A 192 -11.84 -8.61 0.93
CA GLU A 192 -12.10 -7.81 2.11
C GLU A 192 -13.58 -7.40 2.14
N PRO A 193 -14.12 -7.12 3.34
CA PRO A 193 -15.52 -6.75 3.45
C PRO A 193 -15.83 -5.45 2.73
N LEU A 194 -17.01 -5.40 2.13
CA LEU A 194 -17.64 -4.20 1.58
C LEU A 194 -18.74 -3.71 2.53
N LEU A 195 -19.21 -2.48 2.32
CA LEU A 195 -20.35 -1.93 3.06
C LEU A 195 -21.60 -2.79 2.81
N PRO A 196 -22.43 -2.99 3.84
CA PRO A 196 -23.66 -3.78 3.70
C PRO A 196 -24.77 -3.07 2.91
N SER A 197 -24.67 -1.74 2.73
CA SER A 197 -25.66 -0.89 2.07
C SER A 197 -24.96 0.23 1.32
N LEU A 198 -25.39 0.52 0.09
CA LEU A 198 -24.85 1.61 -0.72
C LEU A 198 -25.26 2.98 -0.21
N LYS A 199 -26.35 3.12 0.56
CA LYS A 199 -26.76 4.40 1.19
C LYS A 199 -25.72 4.99 2.12
N LEU A 200 -24.77 4.20 2.59
CA LEU A 200 -23.64 4.66 3.41
C LEU A 200 -22.59 5.44 2.58
N LEU A 201 -22.68 5.40 1.25
CA LEU A 201 -21.81 6.16 0.32
C LEU A 201 -22.33 7.57 0.09
N GLU A 202 -22.35 8.40 1.14
CA GLU A 202 -22.93 9.74 1.09
C GLU A 202 -22.03 10.79 0.41
N VAL A 203 -20.70 10.65 0.57
CA VAL A 203 -19.73 11.68 0.17
C VAL A 203 -18.69 11.12 -0.78
N TRP A 204 -18.81 11.47 -2.05
CA TRP A 204 -17.84 11.06 -3.09
C TRP A 204 -17.88 12.03 -4.27
N GLU A 205 -16.83 12.00 -5.08
CA GLU A 205 -16.72 12.78 -6.31
C GLU A 205 -16.07 11.93 -7.39
N LEU A 206 -16.59 11.99 -8.60
CA LEU A 206 -15.99 11.38 -9.78
C LEU A 206 -15.65 12.51 -10.76
N MET A 207 -14.41 12.58 -11.21
CA MET A 207 -13.95 13.62 -12.14
C MET A 207 -13.07 13.05 -13.24
N ASP A 208 -13.02 13.75 -14.37
CA ASP A 208 -12.04 13.47 -15.42
C ASP A 208 -10.64 13.86 -14.97
N TYR A 209 -9.66 13.01 -15.17
CA TYR A 209 -8.26 13.28 -14.83
C TYR A 209 -7.31 12.44 -15.70
N GLY A 210 -6.27 13.06 -16.27
CA GLY A 210 -5.19 12.38 -16.99
C GLY A 210 -5.64 11.42 -18.09
N GLY A 211 -6.78 11.70 -18.75
CA GLY A 211 -7.35 10.81 -19.78
C GLY A 211 -8.14 9.62 -19.24
N GLY A 212 -8.34 9.53 -17.93
CA GLY A 212 -9.16 8.55 -17.23
C GLY A 212 -10.08 9.22 -16.22
N LEU A 213 -10.38 8.52 -15.14
CA LEU A 213 -11.29 8.94 -14.08
C LEU A 213 -10.54 8.99 -12.74
N LEU A 214 -10.81 10.02 -11.95
CA LEU A 214 -10.40 10.08 -10.54
C LEU A 214 -11.66 10.00 -9.67
N LEU A 215 -11.75 8.92 -8.90
CA LEU A 215 -12.82 8.71 -7.92
C LEU A 215 -12.31 9.12 -6.54
N ARG A 216 -12.86 10.21 -6.01
CA ARG A 216 -12.45 10.82 -4.75
C ARG A 216 -13.42 10.47 -3.62
N TYR A 217 -12.87 10.39 -2.42
CA TYR A 217 -13.59 10.06 -1.20
C TYR A 217 -13.07 10.89 -0.03
N PRO A 218 -13.88 11.05 1.06
CA PRO A 218 -13.49 11.89 2.19
C PRO A 218 -12.29 11.31 2.93
N GLN A 219 -11.42 12.20 3.39
CA GLN A 219 -10.31 11.84 4.26
C GLN A 219 -10.79 11.55 5.68
N SER A 220 -10.06 10.72 6.42
CA SER A 220 -10.41 10.37 7.81
C SER A 220 -10.53 11.57 8.75
N ARG A 221 -9.87 12.69 8.44
CA ARG A 221 -9.93 13.93 9.23
C ARG A 221 -11.12 14.83 8.89
N SER A 222 -11.77 14.58 7.75
CA SER A 222 -12.93 15.35 7.27
C SER A 222 -13.90 14.38 6.59
N PRO A 223 -14.55 13.49 7.37
CA PRO A 223 -15.39 12.45 6.81
C PRO A 223 -16.68 12.98 6.15
N GLU A 224 -17.07 14.20 6.48
CA GLU A 224 -18.28 14.85 6.02
C GLU A 224 -18.14 15.58 4.67
N ARG A 225 -16.91 15.71 4.15
CA ARG A 225 -16.65 16.45 2.90
C ARG A 225 -15.39 16.01 2.19
N ILE A 226 -15.35 16.28 0.88
CA ILE A 226 -14.14 16.16 0.06
C ILE A 226 -13.41 17.50 0.09
N LEU A 227 -12.12 17.45 0.41
CA LEU A 227 -11.28 18.65 0.42
C LEU A 227 -11.00 19.14 -1.02
N PRO A 228 -10.60 20.40 -1.22
CA PRO A 228 -10.16 20.88 -2.54
C PRO A 228 -9.10 19.97 -3.15
N PHE A 229 -9.22 19.68 -4.44
CA PHE A 229 -8.27 18.81 -5.13
C PHE A 229 -6.88 19.45 -5.15
N GLN A 230 -5.90 18.69 -4.72
CA GLN A 230 -4.49 19.03 -4.82
C GLN A 230 -3.85 18.11 -5.85
N ASP A 231 -3.47 18.67 -6.98
CA ASP A 231 -2.81 17.92 -8.05
C ASP A 231 -1.41 17.47 -7.63
N ASN A 232 -1.03 16.26 -8.09
CA ASN A 232 0.31 15.72 -7.91
C ASN A 232 0.81 15.14 -9.25
N PRO A 233 1.23 15.99 -10.17
CA PRO A 233 1.64 15.57 -11.51
C PRO A 233 2.87 14.66 -11.50
N LEU A 234 3.78 14.81 -10.53
CA LEU A 234 4.93 13.92 -10.39
C LEU A 234 4.50 12.50 -10.05
N LEU A 235 3.56 12.36 -9.12
CA LEU A 235 3.02 11.05 -8.75
C LEU A 235 2.30 10.41 -9.95
N PHE A 236 1.50 11.18 -10.67
CA PHE A 236 0.80 10.71 -11.87
C PHE A 236 1.79 10.24 -12.96
N LYS A 237 2.84 11.02 -13.20
CA LYS A 237 3.91 10.65 -14.16
C LYS A 237 4.56 9.30 -13.79
N VAL A 238 4.85 9.06 -12.52
CA VAL A 238 5.39 7.77 -12.06
C VAL A 238 4.44 6.62 -12.36
N PHE A 239 3.14 6.86 -12.25
CA PHE A 239 2.14 5.85 -12.58
C PHE A 239 2.10 5.54 -14.08
N GLU A 240 2.14 6.55 -14.94
CA GLU A 240 2.21 6.35 -16.38
C GLU A 240 3.49 5.58 -16.79
N GLU A 241 4.65 5.97 -16.25
CA GLU A 241 5.91 5.26 -16.50
C GLU A 241 5.84 3.79 -16.07
N THR A 242 5.12 3.48 -15.00
CA THR A 242 5.00 2.09 -14.53
C THR A 242 3.98 1.29 -15.33
N LYS A 243 2.95 1.94 -15.86
CA LYS A 243 2.03 1.30 -16.82
C LYS A 243 2.79 0.84 -18.08
N GLU A 244 3.73 1.66 -18.58
CA GLU A 244 4.62 1.27 -19.69
C GLU A 244 5.58 0.13 -19.27
N LYS A 245 6.12 0.19 -18.06
CA LYS A 245 6.96 -0.86 -17.50
C LYS A 245 6.21 -2.20 -17.41
N SER A 246 4.97 -2.20 -16.95
CA SER A 246 4.15 -3.42 -16.85
C SER A 246 3.94 -4.08 -18.21
N LYS A 247 3.83 -3.31 -19.29
CA LYS A 247 3.77 -3.84 -20.66
C LYS A 247 5.07 -4.52 -21.07
N ILE A 248 6.23 -3.91 -20.74
CA ILE A 248 7.56 -4.48 -21.05
C ILE A 248 7.77 -5.81 -20.32
N LEU A 249 7.33 -5.89 -19.06
CA LEU A 249 7.46 -7.07 -18.22
C LEU A 249 6.41 -8.14 -18.54
N ASP A 250 5.32 -7.75 -19.20
CA ASP A 250 4.10 -8.55 -19.32
C ASP A 250 3.63 -9.06 -17.94
N VAL A 251 3.65 -8.14 -16.94
CA VAL A 251 3.24 -8.37 -15.55
C VAL A 251 2.42 -7.15 -15.10
N SER A 252 1.10 -7.26 -15.14
CA SER A 252 0.15 -6.22 -14.73
C SER A 252 -0.58 -6.54 -13.43
N SER A 253 -0.64 -7.83 -13.08
CA SER A 253 -1.41 -8.32 -11.94
C SER A 253 -0.71 -9.49 -11.25
N LEU A 254 -1.23 -9.84 -10.08
CA LEU A 254 -0.72 -10.96 -9.30
C LEU A 254 -0.83 -12.28 -10.07
N GLY A 255 -1.95 -12.51 -10.75
CA GLY A 255 -2.12 -13.69 -11.61
C GLY A 255 -1.06 -13.75 -12.72
N SER A 256 -0.75 -12.61 -13.36
CA SER A 256 0.30 -12.59 -14.40
C SER A 256 1.70 -12.86 -13.81
N LEU A 257 2.00 -12.38 -12.61
CA LEU A 257 3.25 -12.71 -11.90
C LEU A 257 3.34 -14.21 -11.59
N ASN A 258 2.26 -14.78 -11.02
CA ASN A 258 2.20 -16.21 -10.70
C ASN A 258 2.44 -17.09 -11.95
N LEU A 259 1.85 -16.72 -13.10
CA LEU A 259 2.09 -17.41 -14.36
C LEU A 259 3.55 -17.31 -14.83
N LYS A 260 4.27 -16.19 -14.55
CA LYS A 260 5.73 -16.10 -14.83
C LYS A 260 6.54 -17.03 -13.92
N VAL A 261 6.08 -17.22 -12.67
CA VAL A 261 6.74 -18.15 -11.72
C VAL A 261 6.60 -19.59 -12.21
N THR A 262 5.38 -20.05 -12.49
CA THR A 262 5.11 -21.42 -12.94
C THR A 262 5.64 -21.70 -14.35
N GLY A 263 5.61 -20.70 -15.24
CA GLY A 263 6.17 -20.80 -16.59
C GLY A 263 7.72 -20.71 -16.66
N GLY A 264 8.43 -20.64 -15.53
CA GLY A 264 9.89 -20.58 -15.49
C GLY A 264 10.50 -19.24 -15.95
N LYS A 265 9.67 -18.19 -16.18
CA LYS A 265 10.10 -16.88 -16.72
C LYS A 265 10.43 -15.84 -15.64
N ILE A 266 10.35 -16.21 -14.36
CA ILE A 266 10.56 -15.25 -13.26
C ILE A 266 11.95 -14.61 -13.26
N ARG A 267 13.00 -15.32 -13.71
CA ARG A 267 14.35 -14.77 -13.81
C ARG A 267 14.41 -13.58 -14.79
N GLU A 268 13.70 -13.66 -15.91
CA GLU A 268 13.59 -12.57 -16.88
C GLU A 268 12.90 -11.36 -16.25
N VAL A 269 11.79 -11.56 -15.53
CA VAL A 269 11.07 -10.49 -14.81
C VAL A 269 12.00 -9.79 -13.82
N ILE A 270 12.78 -10.54 -13.03
CA ILE A 270 13.73 -9.97 -12.07
C ILE A 270 14.76 -9.10 -12.79
N VAL A 271 15.43 -9.62 -13.83
CA VAL A 271 16.46 -8.89 -14.57
C VAL A 271 15.92 -7.60 -15.19
N LEU A 272 14.75 -7.67 -15.81
CA LEU A 272 14.12 -6.49 -16.42
C LEU A 272 13.67 -5.47 -15.37
N SER A 273 13.06 -5.91 -14.26
CA SER A 273 12.62 -5.03 -13.16
C SER A 273 13.80 -4.27 -12.57
N GLU A 274 14.90 -4.94 -12.27
CA GLU A 274 16.12 -4.33 -11.73
C GLU A 274 16.78 -3.37 -12.73
N THR A 275 16.83 -3.73 -14.01
CA THR A 275 17.36 -2.87 -15.07
C THR A 275 16.53 -1.60 -15.21
N LEU A 276 15.21 -1.71 -15.23
CA LEU A 276 14.30 -0.55 -15.32
C LEU A 276 14.39 0.34 -14.08
N GLN A 277 14.61 -0.25 -12.91
CA GLN A 277 14.82 0.53 -11.69
C GLN A 277 16.15 1.29 -11.74
N ARG A 278 17.26 0.65 -12.15
CA ARG A 278 18.56 1.30 -12.30
C ARG A 278 18.51 2.50 -13.26
N ARG A 279 17.78 2.40 -14.36
CA ARG A 279 17.60 3.52 -15.31
C ARG A 279 16.97 4.76 -14.67
N ARG A 280 16.18 4.64 -13.62
CA ARG A 280 15.60 5.78 -12.89
C ARG A 280 16.67 6.54 -12.12
N PHE A 281 17.58 5.83 -11.44
CA PHE A 281 18.71 6.46 -10.75
C PHE A 281 19.69 7.10 -11.74
N TYR A 282 19.96 6.44 -12.87
CA TYR A 282 20.74 7.03 -13.94
C TYR A 282 20.14 8.35 -14.44
N ARG A 283 18.83 8.40 -14.71
CA ARG A 283 18.14 9.63 -15.11
C ARG A 283 18.24 10.73 -14.05
N ALA A 284 18.11 10.39 -12.78
CA ALA A 284 18.27 11.34 -11.69
C ALA A 284 19.68 11.95 -11.66
N ALA A 285 20.71 11.11 -11.77
CA ALA A 285 22.11 11.57 -11.84
C ALA A 285 22.38 12.40 -13.10
N GLU A 286 21.79 12.03 -14.24
CA GLU A 286 21.88 12.80 -15.48
C GLU A 286 21.24 14.19 -15.35
N GLU A 287 20.07 14.30 -14.71
CA GLU A 287 19.43 15.60 -14.44
C GLU A 287 20.27 16.48 -13.52
N ILE A 288 20.87 15.90 -12.48
CA ILE A 288 21.83 16.61 -11.60
C ILE A 288 23.01 17.13 -12.42
N ARG A 289 23.58 16.31 -13.31
CA ARG A 289 24.70 16.72 -14.17
C ARG A 289 24.30 17.85 -15.13
N LYS A 290 23.09 17.77 -15.72
CA LYS A 290 22.59 18.81 -16.64
C LYS A 290 22.39 20.17 -15.96
N ARG A 291 21.97 20.18 -14.68
CA ARG A 291 21.83 21.42 -13.89
C ARG A 291 23.20 22.09 -13.62
N GLY A 292 24.24 21.30 -13.45
CA GLY A 292 25.63 21.75 -13.34
C GLY A 292 26.03 22.44 -12.04
N ASN A 293 25.09 22.95 -11.26
CA ASN A 293 25.32 23.71 -10.02
C ASN A 293 24.86 22.99 -8.74
N VAL A 294 24.38 21.75 -8.85
CA VAL A 294 23.87 20.98 -7.70
C VAL A 294 25.01 20.64 -6.73
N LYS A 295 24.83 20.99 -5.46
CA LYS A 295 25.75 20.67 -4.36
C LYS A 295 25.13 19.66 -3.37
N VAL A 296 23.81 19.65 -3.24
CA VAL A 296 23.08 18.79 -2.30
C VAL A 296 21.97 18.05 -3.04
N ALA A 297 21.94 16.73 -2.91
CA ALA A 297 20.85 15.86 -3.35
C ALA A 297 20.12 15.30 -2.13
N PHE A 298 18.88 15.70 -1.89
CA PHE A 298 18.03 15.18 -0.85
C PHE A 298 17.27 13.94 -1.33
N VAL A 299 17.28 12.86 -0.53
CA VAL A 299 16.56 11.63 -0.81
C VAL A 299 15.55 11.37 0.32
N SER A 300 14.29 11.68 0.07
CA SER A 300 13.19 11.54 1.02
C SER A 300 12.27 10.37 0.67
N GLY A 301 11.39 10.05 1.60
CA GLY A 301 10.34 9.08 1.39
C GLY A 301 9.85 8.45 2.70
N PRO A 302 8.71 7.75 2.67
CA PRO A 302 8.13 7.15 3.86
C PRO A 302 8.96 5.99 4.41
N ALA A 303 8.61 5.53 5.61
CA ALA A 303 9.26 4.36 6.23
C ALA A 303 9.22 3.14 5.29
N CYS A 304 10.28 2.37 5.25
CA CYS A 304 10.44 1.17 4.42
C CYS A 304 10.25 1.41 2.89
N SER A 305 10.45 2.64 2.41
CA SER A 305 10.47 2.94 0.98
C SER A 305 11.80 2.60 0.29
N GLY A 306 12.85 2.22 1.04
CA GLY A 306 14.18 1.92 0.48
C GLY A 306 15.03 3.19 0.23
N LYS A 307 14.88 4.23 1.06
CA LYS A 307 15.64 5.49 0.95
C LYS A 307 17.15 5.28 1.00
N LYS A 308 17.64 4.55 2.00
CA LYS A 308 19.08 4.29 2.19
C LYS A 308 19.68 3.62 0.96
N SER A 309 19.06 2.53 0.48
CA SER A 309 19.46 1.85 -0.75
C SER A 309 19.38 2.77 -1.98
N SER A 310 18.38 3.64 -2.04
CA SER A 310 18.20 4.59 -3.14
C SER A 310 19.27 5.67 -3.12
N GLY A 311 19.65 6.18 -1.95
CA GLY A 311 20.76 7.12 -1.79
C GLY A 311 22.09 6.52 -2.26
N ILE A 312 22.36 5.25 -1.91
CA ILE A 312 23.55 4.53 -2.34
C ILE A 312 23.54 4.32 -3.86
N LYS A 313 22.43 3.90 -4.45
CA LYS A 313 22.29 3.71 -5.91
C LYS A 313 22.46 5.05 -6.67
N LEU A 314 21.86 6.14 -6.16
CA LEU A 314 22.07 7.47 -6.71
C LEU A 314 23.54 7.89 -6.63
N SER A 315 24.19 7.66 -5.48
CA SER A 315 25.61 7.95 -5.30
C SER A 315 26.50 7.16 -6.28
N ALA A 316 26.16 5.90 -6.54
CA ALA A 316 26.89 5.10 -7.54
C ALA A 316 26.73 5.67 -8.95
N GLU A 317 25.53 6.07 -9.35
CA GLU A 317 25.30 6.70 -10.66
C GLU A 317 25.96 8.09 -10.78
N LEU A 318 26.00 8.88 -9.70
CA LEU A 318 26.74 10.15 -9.65
C LEU A 318 28.24 9.93 -9.84
N LYS A 319 28.83 8.88 -9.23
CA LYS A 319 30.24 8.52 -9.47
C LYS A 319 30.53 8.20 -10.93
N ILE A 320 29.64 7.45 -11.59
CA ILE A 320 29.76 7.14 -13.03
C ILE A 320 29.72 8.43 -13.87
N GLN A 321 28.98 9.46 -13.41
CA GLN A 321 28.88 10.77 -14.05
C GLN A 321 30.07 11.70 -13.75
N GLY A 322 31.06 11.27 -12.95
CA GLY A 322 32.27 12.02 -12.62
C GLY A 322 32.19 12.85 -11.33
N PHE A 323 31.13 12.68 -10.51
CA PHE A 323 31.01 13.33 -9.20
C PHE A 323 31.67 12.49 -8.09
N ASP A 324 31.94 13.14 -6.96
CA ASP A 324 32.44 12.51 -5.72
C ASP A 324 31.36 12.63 -4.62
N PRO A 325 30.36 11.71 -4.57
CA PRO A 325 29.26 11.83 -3.63
C PRO A 325 29.70 11.49 -2.19
N ILE A 326 29.30 12.33 -1.23
CA ILE A 326 29.37 12.09 0.21
C ILE A 326 27.97 11.80 0.71
N MET A 327 27.75 10.60 1.27
CA MET A 327 26.44 10.20 1.77
C MET A 327 26.30 10.50 3.25
N ILE A 328 25.16 11.10 3.63
CA ILE A 328 24.76 11.41 5.01
C ILE A 328 23.37 10.82 5.24
N SER A 329 23.21 10.02 6.32
CA SER A 329 21.92 9.50 6.75
C SER A 329 21.39 10.31 7.93
N LEU A 330 20.15 10.76 7.89
CA LEU A 330 19.52 11.42 9.04
C LEU A 330 19.34 10.47 10.23
N ASP A 331 19.31 9.17 9.99
CA ASP A 331 19.24 8.19 11.08
C ASP A 331 20.50 8.19 11.96
N ASP A 332 21.66 8.64 11.44
CA ASP A 332 22.91 8.81 12.19
C ASP A 332 22.84 9.97 13.21
N TYR A 333 21.92 10.90 12.99
CA TYR A 333 21.70 12.08 13.84
C TYR A 333 20.51 11.94 14.81
N ARG A 334 19.88 10.74 14.88
CA ARG A 334 18.77 10.53 15.82
C ARG A 334 19.20 10.64 17.27
N THR A 335 18.44 11.40 18.04
CA THR A 335 18.62 11.51 19.50
C THR A 335 17.94 10.33 20.20
N LYS A 336 18.44 9.96 21.39
CA LYS A 336 17.84 8.89 22.20
C LYS A 336 16.55 9.34 22.91
N GLU A 337 16.38 10.63 23.07
CA GLU A 337 15.35 11.23 23.92
C GLU A 337 14.00 11.35 23.21
N LYS A 338 14.00 11.56 21.89
CA LYS A 338 12.78 11.75 21.10
C LYS A 338 12.69 10.70 20.00
N LYS A 339 11.59 9.95 20.01
CA LYS A 339 11.24 8.99 18.95
C LYS A 339 10.37 9.70 17.91
N GLY A 340 10.29 9.13 16.71
CA GLY A 340 9.42 9.60 15.64
C GLY A 340 10.15 10.22 14.45
N VAL A 341 9.39 10.84 13.54
CA VAL A 341 9.90 11.43 12.29
C VAL A 341 9.87 12.97 12.27
N SER A 342 9.67 13.63 13.42
CA SER A 342 9.77 15.08 13.52
C SER A 342 11.23 15.55 13.45
N LEU A 343 11.47 16.83 13.07
CA LEU A 343 12.81 17.42 13.09
C LEU A 343 13.42 17.41 14.49
N GLU A 344 12.59 17.49 15.52
CA GLU A 344 13.02 17.47 16.92
C GLU A 344 13.61 16.12 17.37
N SER A 345 13.40 15.05 16.59
CA SER A 345 14.01 13.74 16.87
C SER A 345 15.47 13.63 16.41
N LEU A 346 15.99 14.70 15.80
CA LEU A 346 17.34 14.78 15.27
C LEU A 346 18.21 15.76 16.09
N ASP A 347 19.49 15.48 16.15
CA ASP A 347 20.52 16.46 16.51
C ASP A 347 20.74 17.40 15.32
N ILE A 348 19.77 18.31 15.15
CA ILE A 348 19.68 19.18 14.00
C ILE A 348 20.79 20.22 13.96
N ASP A 349 21.29 20.65 15.11
CA ASP A 349 22.36 21.65 15.21
C ASP A 349 23.68 21.05 14.76
N LEU A 350 23.98 19.80 15.16
CA LEU A 350 25.14 19.07 14.68
C LEU A 350 25.06 18.86 13.15
N LEU A 351 23.91 18.40 12.64
CA LEU A 351 23.70 18.21 11.20
C LEU A 351 23.96 19.51 10.42
N ARG A 352 23.36 20.61 10.85
CA ARG A 352 23.48 21.92 10.18
C ARG A 352 24.91 22.43 10.20
N SER A 353 25.60 22.34 11.34
CA SER A 353 26.98 22.77 11.46
C SER A 353 27.91 21.98 10.55
N GLN A 354 27.73 20.66 10.48
CA GLN A 354 28.55 19.79 9.63
C GLN A 354 28.27 20.01 8.14
N VAL A 355 27.00 20.13 7.73
CA VAL A 355 26.68 20.41 6.32
C VAL A 355 27.19 21.77 5.89
N LYS A 356 27.07 22.80 6.74
CA LYS A 356 27.60 24.12 6.45
C LYS A 356 29.13 24.10 6.29
N ALA A 357 29.86 23.51 7.22
CA ALA A 357 31.31 23.38 7.15
C ALA A 357 31.77 22.62 5.89
N LEU A 358 31.05 21.55 5.50
CA LEU A 358 31.33 20.86 4.24
C LEU A 358 31.13 21.77 3.02
N LEU A 359 30.03 22.52 2.96
CA LEU A 359 29.76 23.45 1.85
C LEU A 359 30.78 24.59 1.78
N ASP A 360 31.34 25.02 2.93
CA ASP A 360 32.42 25.99 3.04
C ASP A 360 33.81 25.38 2.70
N GLY A 361 33.87 24.06 2.38
CA GLY A 361 35.09 23.35 1.98
C GLY A 361 35.97 22.92 3.14
N GLU A 362 35.46 22.92 4.37
CA GLU A 362 36.18 22.46 5.58
C GLU A 362 36.19 20.94 5.69
N GLU A 363 37.17 20.38 6.40
CA GLU A 363 37.20 18.96 6.76
C GLU A 363 36.29 18.71 7.96
N VAL A 364 35.36 17.79 7.86
CA VAL A 364 34.37 17.43 8.88
C VAL A 364 34.50 15.96 9.22
N GLU A 365 34.37 15.61 10.49
CA GLU A 365 34.26 14.24 10.94
C GLU A 365 32.80 13.83 11.00
N LEU A 366 32.33 13.07 10.00
CA LEU A 366 30.98 12.55 9.91
C LEU A 366 30.84 11.29 10.75
N LYS A 367 29.78 11.25 11.53
CA LYS A 367 29.36 10.12 12.34
C LYS A 367 28.44 9.23 11.52
N SER A 368 28.73 7.94 11.44
CA SER A 368 27.82 6.95 10.91
C SER A 368 27.50 5.87 11.93
N LEU A 369 26.24 5.47 12.00
CA LEU A 369 25.78 4.40 12.85
C LEU A 369 26.09 3.07 12.18
N ASN A 370 26.85 2.21 12.87
CA ASN A 370 27.14 0.86 12.42
C ASN A 370 26.52 -0.11 13.42
N ASP A 371 25.44 -0.78 13.06
CA ASP A 371 24.82 -1.82 13.88
C ASP A 371 25.55 -3.14 13.60
N VAL A 372 26.59 -3.44 14.39
CA VAL A 372 27.25 -4.74 14.37
C VAL A 372 26.81 -5.50 15.63
N ASP A 373 26.24 -6.67 15.46
CA ASP A 373 25.80 -7.57 16.54
C ASP A 373 24.89 -6.91 17.59
N GLN A 374 23.90 -6.13 17.14
CA GLN A 374 22.95 -5.40 18.01
C GLN A 374 23.58 -4.35 18.93
N LYS A 375 24.87 -4.05 18.78
CA LYS A 375 25.55 -2.96 19.45
C LYS A 375 25.66 -1.78 18.52
N ARG A 376 24.97 -0.68 18.85
CA ARG A 376 25.11 0.61 18.16
C ARG A 376 26.53 1.13 18.37
N MET A 377 27.38 0.93 17.38
CA MET A 377 28.73 1.50 17.36
C MET A 377 28.77 2.66 16.36
N PHE A 378 29.37 3.76 16.75
CA PHE A 378 29.59 4.88 15.84
C PHE A 378 30.95 4.73 15.17
N ARG A 379 30.94 4.84 13.83
CA ARG A 379 32.15 5.03 13.03
C ARG A 379 32.23 6.49 12.63
N PHE A 380 33.42 7.04 12.75
CA PHE A 380 33.72 8.41 12.34
C PHE A 380 34.55 8.38 11.07
N THR A 381 34.17 9.19 10.09
CA THR A 381 34.85 9.27 8.79
C THR A 381 35.08 10.72 8.44
N LYS A 382 36.34 11.08 8.17
CA LYS A 382 36.68 12.43 7.71
C LYS A 382 36.18 12.63 6.28
N ALA A 383 35.51 13.74 6.06
CA ALA A 383 34.96 14.12 4.76
C ALA A 383 35.26 15.60 4.48
N ARG A 384 35.52 15.91 3.21
CA ARG A 384 35.72 17.27 2.71
C ARG A 384 35.14 17.38 1.31
N MET A 385 34.40 18.45 1.05
CA MET A 385 33.90 18.72 -0.30
C MET A 385 34.99 19.26 -1.21
N LYS A 386 35.05 18.74 -2.43
CA LYS A 386 35.82 19.24 -3.55
C LYS A 386 34.87 19.87 -4.56
N GLU A 387 35.39 20.43 -5.66
CA GLU A 387 34.59 21.09 -6.69
C GLU A 387 33.48 20.21 -7.28
N ASN A 388 33.78 18.93 -7.51
CA ASN A 388 32.85 17.92 -8.05
C ASN A 388 32.10 17.11 -6.99
N THR A 389 32.17 17.50 -5.71
CA THR A 389 31.48 16.77 -4.64
C THR A 389 30.00 17.15 -4.58
N ILE A 390 29.14 16.13 -4.37
CA ILE A 390 27.71 16.28 -4.09
C ILE A 390 27.39 15.61 -2.76
N LEU A 391 26.76 16.34 -1.84
CA LEU A 391 26.22 15.75 -0.62
C LEU A 391 24.92 15.01 -0.95
N VAL A 392 24.84 13.72 -0.68
CA VAL A 392 23.62 12.92 -0.80
C VAL A 392 23.07 12.69 0.61
N ILE A 393 22.02 13.43 0.97
CA ILE A 393 21.45 13.38 2.32
C ILE A 393 20.13 12.62 2.25
N GLU A 394 20.04 11.46 2.94
CA GLU A 394 18.82 10.67 2.95
C GLU A 394 18.12 10.69 4.32
N GLY A 395 16.80 10.67 4.30
CA GLY A 395 15.96 10.62 5.50
C GLY A 395 14.52 11.04 5.23
N VAL A 396 13.64 10.82 6.19
CA VAL A 396 12.20 11.16 6.04
C VAL A 396 12.01 12.67 5.90
N GLN A 397 12.77 13.47 6.64
CA GLN A 397 12.59 14.91 6.77
C GLN A 397 13.33 15.74 5.71
N THR A 398 14.06 15.13 4.78
CA THR A 398 14.97 15.84 3.87
C THR A 398 14.29 16.82 2.90
N LEU A 399 12.98 16.69 2.65
CA LEU A 399 12.21 17.67 1.86
C LEU A 399 11.61 18.80 2.69
N ASN A 400 11.75 18.77 4.01
CA ASN A 400 11.32 19.87 4.87
C ASN A 400 12.36 20.99 4.80
N GLU A 401 11.97 22.16 4.28
CA GLU A 401 12.84 23.32 4.11
C GLU A 401 13.46 23.82 5.42
N LYS A 402 12.83 23.50 6.55
CA LYS A 402 13.34 23.82 7.88
C LYS A 402 14.50 22.92 8.32
N LEU A 403 14.80 21.84 7.59
CA LEU A 403 15.90 20.93 7.94
C LEU A 403 17.25 21.69 7.91
N ILE A 404 17.56 22.34 6.79
CA ILE A 404 18.77 23.13 6.59
C ILE A 404 18.36 24.46 5.96
N PRO A 405 17.99 25.46 6.78
CA PRO A 405 17.55 26.76 6.28
C PRO A 405 18.71 27.53 5.63
N GLY A 406 18.40 28.32 4.61
CA GLY A 406 19.39 29.21 3.97
C GLY A 406 20.26 28.56 2.88
N LEU A 407 19.98 27.31 2.50
CA LEU A 407 20.56 26.73 1.29
C LEU A 407 19.97 27.41 0.04
N ASP A 408 20.83 27.69 -0.95
CA ASP A 408 20.38 28.17 -2.25
C ASP A 408 19.62 27.05 -2.99
N ASP A 409 18.34 27.27 -3.24
CA ASP A 409 17.43 26.30 -3.86
C ASP A 409 17.92 25.84 -5.24
N SER A 410 18.64 26.71 -5.96
CA SER A 410 19.25 26.39 -7.27
C SER A 410 20.32 25.31 -7.17
N THR A 411 20.94 25.11 -6.01
CA THR A 411 22.00 24.12 -5.75
C THR A 411 21.47 22.80 -5.19
N ILE A 412 20.16 22.68 -5.03
CA ILE A 412 19.50 21.52 -4.42
C ILE A 412 18.81 20.68 -5.50
N PHE A 413 18.90 19.37 -5.36
CA PHE A 413 18.11 18.40 -6.12
C PHE A 413 17.34 17.47 -5.17
N ARG A 414 16.04 17.37 -5.36
CA ARG A 414 15.14 16.67 -4.43
C ARG A 414 14.54 15.41 -5.06
N VAL A 415 14.80 14.27 -4.43
CA VAL A 415 14.29 12.96 -4.86
C VAL A 415 13.31 12.44 -3.82
N PHE A 416 12.08 12.15 -4.23
CA PHE A 416 11.12 11.44 -3.39
C PHE A 416 11.04 9.96 -3.78
N VAL A 417 11.30 9.07 -2.82
CA VAL A 417 11.30 7.62 -3.03
C VAL A 417 10.10 6.99 -2.34
N SER A 418 9.26 6.30 -3.07
CA SER A 418 8.11 5.59 -2.50
C SER A 418 7.97 4.19 -3.09
N ALA A 419 7.55 3.22 -2.27
CA ALA A 419 7.29 1.85 -2.71
C ALA A 419 5.87 1.74 -3.26
N LEU A 420 5.60 2.39 -4.38
CA LEU A 420 4.28 2.41 -5.01
C LEU A 420 4.01 1.05 -5.66
N THR A 421 3.29 0.18 -4.97
CA THR A 421 2.90 -1.12 -5.51
C THR A 421 1.91 -0.89 -6.65
N GLN A 422 2.29 -1.29 -7.86
CA GLN A 422 1.51 -1.06 -9.07
C GLN A 422 1.02 -2.36 -9.71
N LEU A 423 1.28 -3.46 -9.04
CA LEU A 423 0.72 -4.75 -9.36
C LEU A 423 -0.73 -4.77 -8.88
N ASN A 424 -1.66 -5.03 -9.76
CA ASN A 424 -3.04 -5.22 -9.36
C ASN A 424 -3.26 -6.62 -8.78
N LEU A 425 -4.16 -6.74 -7.83
CA LEU A 425 -4.58 -8.03 -7.32
C LEU A 425 -5.38 -8.76 -8.40
N ASP A 426 -6.38 -8.07 -8.94
CA ASP A 426 -7.19 -8.48 -10.07
C ASP A 426 -7.58 -7.26 -10.94
N THR A 427 -8.54 -7.40 -11.85
CA THR A 427 -8.97 -6.31 -12.74
C THR A 427 -9.55 -5.11 -11.97
N MET A 428 -10.17 -5.34 -10.81
CA MET A 428 -10.94 -4.34 -10.05
C MET A 428 -10.27 -3.91 -8.75
N SER A 429 -9.24 -4.64 -8.31
CA SER A 429 -8.60 -4.44 -7.00
C SER A 429 -7.11 -4.22 -7.14
N GLY A 430 -6.61 -3.09 -6.64
CA GLY A 430 -5.18 -2.80 -6.52
C GLY A 430 -4.58 -3.34 -5.22
N ILE A 431 -3.29 -3.63 -5.24
CA ILE A 431 -2.55 -4.00 -4.03
C ILE A 431 -2.18 -2.74 -3.24
N SER A 432 -2.42 -2.77 -1.95
CA SER A 432 -2.16 -1.65 -1.06
C SER A 432 -0.65 -1.38 -0.90
N THR A 433 -0.19 -0.20 -1.32
CA THR A 433 1.18 0.30 -1.05
C THR A 433 1.50 0.29 0.46
N ARG A 434 0.51 0.58 1.28
CA ARG A 434 0.62 0.54 2.74
C ARG A 434 0.93 -0.86 3.26
N ASP A 435 0.22 -1.87 2.77
CA ASP A 435 0.41 -3.25 3.20
C ASP A 435 1.75 -3.79 2.72
N ASN A 436 2.17 -3.46 1.51
CA ASN A 436 3.49 -3.80 1.02
C ASN A 436 4.61 -3.19 1.90
N ARG A 437 4.48 -1.91 2.30
CA ARG A 437 5.43 -1.26 3.20
C ARG A 437 5.43 -1.89 4.61
N LEU A 438 4.25 -2.28 5.12
CA LEU A 438 4.15 -3.00 6.39
C LEU A 438 4.83 -4.37 6.33
N ILE A 439 4.62 -5.12 5.25
CA ILE A 439 5.31 -6.42 5.01
C ILE A 439 6.82 -6.21 4.95
N ARG A 440 7.32 -5.23 4.20
CA ARG A 440 8.73 -4.87 4.16
C ARG A 440 9.28 -4.57 5.56
N ARG A 441 8.51 -3.84 6.38
CA ARG A 441 8.90 -3.48 7.73
C ARG A 441 8.95 -4.70 8.66
N ILE A 442 7.94 -5.55 8.63
CA ILE A 442 7.91 -6.79 9.42
C ILE A 442 9.16 -7.63 9.10
N VAL A 443 9.44 -7.86 7.82
CA VAL A 443 10.60 -8.65 7.39
C VAL A 443 11.92 -8.01 7.83
N LYS A 444 12.07 -6.69 7.69
CA LYS A 444 13.30 -5.96 8.06
C LYS A 444 13.51 -5.94 9.57
N GLU A 445 12.54 -5.42 10.33
CA GLU A 445 12.67 -5.19 11.77
C GLU A 445 12.87 -6.50 12.54
N CYS A 446 12.06 -7.53 12.26
CA CYS A 446 12.20 -8.83 12.92
C CYS A 446 13.54 -9.52 12.60
N ARG A 447 14.17 -9.19 11.47
CA ARG A 447 15.48 -9.71 11.10
C ARG A 447 16.64 -8.94 11.75
N THR A 448 16.52 -7.62 11.88
CA THR A 448 17.63 -6.73 12.28
C THR A 448 17.56 -6.26 13.73
N THR A 449 16.41 -6.42 14.37
CA THR A 449 16.18 -5.98 15.76
C THR A 449 15.52 -7.11 16.55
N SER A 450 15.33 -6.90 17.86
CA SER A 450 14.59 -7.84 18.72
C SER A 450 13.08 -7.53 18.78
N ILE A 451 12.56 -6.69 17.88
CA ILE A 451 11.16 -6.31 17.84
C ILE A 451 10.33 -7.45 17.25
N THR A 452 9.22 -7.77 17.89
CA THR A 452 8.31 -8.83 17.45
C THR A 452 7.37 -8.38 16.33
N PRO A 453 6.81 -9.29 15.51
CA PRO A 453 5.88 -8.94 14.44
C PRO A 453 4.65 -8.17 14.92
N GLU A 454 4.09 -8.55 16.09
CA GLU A 454 2.95 -7.86 16.70
C GLU A 454 3.29 -6.42 17.12
N GLU A 455 4.49 -6.17 17.67
CA GLU A 455 4.97 -4.82 18.01
C GLU A 455 5.11 -3.95 16.76
N VAL A 456 5.62 -4.53 15.66
CA VAL A 456 5.72 -3.84 14.36
C VAL A 456 4.33 -3.43 13.86
N ILE A 457 3.34 -4.34 13.90
CA ILE A 457 1.98 -4.06 13.45
C ILE A 457 1.32 -3.01 14.34
N ASN A 458 1.45 -3.12 15.66
CA ASN A 458 0.83 -2.21 16.62
C ASN A 458 1.39 -0.78 16.50
N SER A 459 2.69 -0.63 16.21
CA SER A 459 3.33 0.69 16.03
C SER A 459 3.06 1.32 14.66
N TRP A 460 2.53 0.56 13.68
CA TRP A 460 2.42 1.02 12.29
C TRP A 460 1.51 2.23 12.10
N SER A 461 0.37 2.28 12.79
CA SER A 461 -0.56 3.41 12.69
C SER A 461 0.05 4.73 13.16
N GLY A 462 0.89 4.72 14.20
CA GLY A 462 1.60 5.92 14.67
C GLY A 462 2.55 6.46 13.60
N ILE A 463 3.31 5.59 12.94
CA ILE A 463 4.21 5.98 11.85
C ILE A 463 3.44 6.61 10.67
N GLU A 464 2.29 6.02 10.30
CA GLU A 464 1.46 6.58 9.23
C GLU A 464 0.92 7.98 9.55
N GLU A 465 0.53 8.23 10.80
CA GLU A 465 0.06 9.56 11.22
C GLU A 465 1.21 10.59 11.25
N GLU A 466 2.39 10.20 11.68
CA GLU A 466 3.57 11.04 11.61
C GLU A 466 3.96 11.37 10.16
N GLU A 467 3.93 10.40 9.24
CA GLU A 467 4.19 10.62 7.81
C GLU A 467 3.18 11.58 7.18
N LYS A 468 1.90 11.48 7.53
CA LYS A 468 0.86 12.40 7.06
C LYS A 468 1.10 13.85 7.46
N SER A 469 1.70 14.08 8.62
CA SER A 469 1.97 15.43 9.14
C SER A 469 3.36 15.95 8.78
N GLN A 470 4.37 15.09 8.71
CA GLN A 470 5.78 15.48 8.62
C GLN A 470 6.44 15.21 7.27
N LEU A 471 5.84 14.37 6.42
CA LEU A 471 6.43 13.97 5.14
C LEU A 471 5.57 14.37 3.93
N PHE A 472 4.32 13.88 3.87
CA PHE A 472 3.49 14.06 2.67
C PHE A 472 3.17 15.51 2.30
N PRO A 473 3.08 16.49 3.23
CA PRO A 473 2.93 17.90 2.87
C PRO A 473 4.08 18.44 2.00
N TYR A 474 5.28 17.85 2.11
CA TYR A 474 6.49 18.28 1.39
C TYR A 474 6.78 17.46 0.14
N GLN A 475 6.00 16.41 -0.17
CA GLN A 475 6.30 15.53 -1.30
C GLN A 475 6.31 16.22 -2.65
N ASN A 476 5.51 17.29 -2.80
CA ASN A 476 5.44 18.09 -4.03
C ASN A 476 6.66 19.01 -4.23
N ASN A 477 7.52 19.16 -3.21
CA ASN A 477 8.79 19.88 -3.33
C ASN A 477 9.85 19.05 -4.06
N ALA A 478 9.58 17.79 -4.39
CA ALA A 478 10.52 16.93 -5.11
C ALA A 478 10.69 17.37 -6.58
N ASP A 479 11.92 17.30 -7.08
CA ASP A 479 12.20 17.46 -8.51
C ASP A 479 11.84 16.22 -9.30
N ILE A 480 12.07 15.05 -8.69
CA ILE A 480 11.69 13.76 -9.26
C ILE A 480 11.13 12.81 -8.18
N MET A 481 10.30 11.88 -8.64
CA MET A 481 9.80 10.81 -7.80
C MET A 481 10.25 9.45 -8.37
N ILE A 482 10.77 8.58 -7.49
CA ILE A 482 11.24 7.24 -7.86
C ILE A 482 10.37 6.19 -7.17
N ASN A 483 9.76 5.31 -7.96
CA ASN A 483 9.12 4.12 -7.42
C ASN A 483 10.16 3.05 -7.12
N SER A 484 10.29 2.67 -5.85
CA SER A 484 11.21 1.64 -5.37
C SER A 484 10.60 0.24 -5.33
N ALA A 485 9.29 0.11 -5.58
CA ALA A 485 8.66 -1.20 -5.63
C ALA A 485 9.11 -1.98 -6.87
N LEU A 486 9.31 -3.28 -6.66
CA LEU A 486 9.66 -4.24 -7.72
C LEU A 486 8.49 -5.20 -7.91
N GLU A 487 8.17 -5.53 -9.15
CA GLU A 487 6.98 -6.32 -9.47
C GLU A 487 7.03 -7.74 -8.86
N TYR A 488 8.21 -8.26 -8.62
CA TYR A 488 8.42 -9.61 -8.07
C TYR A 488 8.58 -9.64 -6.55
N GLU A 489 8.66 -8.49 -5.88
CA GLU A 489 9.06 -8.41 -4.47
C GLU A 489 8.11 -9.12 -3.51
N LEU A 490 6.79 -9.09 -3.77
CA LEU A 490 5.81 -9.76 -2.93
C LEU A 490 6.03 -11.27 -2.89
N GLY A 491 6.40 -11.89 -4.02
CA GLY A 491 6.72 -13.31 -4.06
C GLY A 491 7.96 -13.66 -3.23
N VAL A 492 8.94 -12.75 -3.15
CA VAL A 492 10.12 -12.94 -2.29
C VAL A 492 9.78 -12.65 -0.84
N LEU A 493 9.11 -11.52 -0.56
CA LEU A 493 8.76 -11.11 0.81
C LEU A 493 7.82 -12.10 1.50
N SER A 494 6.92 -12.76 0.74
CA SER A 494 5.97 -13.75 1.29
C SER A 494 6.70 -14.89 2.01
N THR A 495 7.84 -15.34 1.50
CA THR A 495 8.62 -16.44 2.09
C THR A 495 9.19 -16.09 3.48
N TYR A 496 9.45 -14.82 3.73
CA TYR A 496 9.93 -14.31 5.03
C TYR A 496 8.78 -13.87 5.93
N ALA A 497 7.75 -13.23 5.37
CA ALA A 497 6.66 -12.65 6.14
C ALA A 497 5.69 -13.71 6.69
N MET A 498 5.37 -14.77 5.91
CA MET A 498 4.39 -15.78 6.32
C MET A 498 4.72 -16.47 7.64
N PRO A 499 5.94 -16.94 7.92
CA PRO A 499 6.29 -17.52 9.22
C PRO A 499 6.14 -16.51 10.37
N LEU A 500 6.54 -15.24 10.16
CA LEU A 500 6.43 -14.17 11.15
C LEU A 500 4.98 -13.84 11.47
N LEU A 501 4.13 -13.73 10.45
CA LEU A 501 2.70 -13.46 10.63
C LEU A 501 1.97 -14.63 11.33
N ARG A 502 2.36 -15.89 11.03
CA ARG A 502 1.81 -17.08 11.69
C ARG A 502 2.18 -17.19 13.17
N SER A 503 3.25 -16.56 13.62
CA SER A 503 3.66 -16.59 15.03
C SER A 503 2.77 -15.74 15.95
N ILE A 504 2.01 -14.79 15.37
CA ILE A 504 1.09 -13.92 16.13
C ILE A 504 -0.13 -14.70 16.60
N LYS A 505 -0.40 -14.63 17.89
CA LYS A 505 -1.47 -15.40 18.53
C LYS A 505 -2.80 -14.65 18.57
N PRO A 506 -3.94 -15.34 18.68
CA PRO A 506 -5.28 -14.71 18.76
C PRO A 506 -5.42 -13.68 19.89
N GLU A 507 -4.71 -13.88 21.00
CA GLU A 507 -4.73 -12.99 22.17
C GLU A 507 -4.21 -11.58 21.86
N GLU A 508 -3.43 -11.42 20.77
CA GLU A 508 -2.86 -10.15 20.28
C GLU A 508 -3.89 -9.26 19.56
N GLY A 509 -5.15 -9.65 19.51
CA GLY A 509 -6.28 -8.84 19.04
C GLY A 509 -6.06 -8.21 17.66
N LYS A 510 -5.90 -6.87 17.59
CA LYS A 510 -5.73 -6.16 16.30
C LYS A 510 -4.52 -6.61 15.50
N ALA A 511 -3.41 -6.95 16.15
CA ALA A 511 -2.23 -7.45 15.45
C ALA A 511 -2.53 -8.80 14.79
N TYR A 512 -3.24 -9.69 15.49
CA TYR A 512 -3.70 -10.96 14.93
C TYR A 512 -4.62 -10.77 13.72
N THR A 513 -5.65 -9.93 13.84
CA THR A 513 -6.58 -9.64 12.73
C THR A 513 -5.84 -9.08 11.49
N THR A 514 -4.88 -8.17 11.72
CA THR A 514 -4.05 -7.64 10.63
C THR A 514 -3.17 -8.73 10.01
N ALA A 515 -2.57 -9.59 10.83
CA ALA A 515 -1.74 -10.69 10.38
C ALA A 515 -2.55 -11.69 9.53
N ARG A 516 -3.76 -12.08 9.98
CA ARG A 516 -4.64 -12.97 9.22
C ARG A 516 -4.99 -12.40 7.86
N ARG A 517 -5.36 -11.11 7.78
CA ARG A 517 -5.66 -10.42 6.52
C ARG A 517 -4.44 -10.39 5.58
N LEU A 518 -3.24 -10.08 6.11
CA LEU A 518 -2.01 -10.09 5.31
C LEU A 518 -1.65 -11.50 4.83
N MET A 519 -1.90 -12.53 5.63
CA MET A 519 -1.68 -13.91 5.23
C MET A 519 -2.64 -14.34 4.12
N GLU A 520 -3.95 -14.03 4.23
CA GLU A 520 -4.94 -14.29 3.16
C GLU A 520 -4.52 -13.64 1.84
N PHE A 521 -3.98 -12.42 1.89
CA PHE A 521 -3.44 -11.75 0.72
C PHE A 521 -2.17 -12.44 0.18
N LEU A 522 -1.21 -12.78 1.06
CA LEU A 522 0.06 -13.40 0.65
C LEU A 522 -0.10 -14.84 0.15
N ASP A 523 -1.15 -15.55 0.57
CA ASP A 523 -1.48 -16.89 0.06
C ASP A 523 -1.86 -16.88 -1.44
N LEU A 524 -2.22 -15.70 -1.99
CA LEU A 524 -2.45 -15.52 -3.42
C LEU A 524 -1.16 -15.37 -4.23
N VAL A 525 -0.02 -15.16 -3.56
CA VAL A 525 1.26 -14.84 -4.19
C VAL A 525 2.14 -16.09 -4.22
N TYR A 526 2.56 -16.50 -5.41
CA TYR A 526 3.49 -17.62 -5.50
C TYR A 526 4.89 -17.25 -4.99
N PRO A 527 5.50 -18.10 -4.15
CA PRO A 527 6.79 -17.80 -3.55
C PRO A 527 7.91 -17.77 -4.60
N ILE A 528 8.81 -16.80 -4.44
CA ILE A 528 10.00 -16.62 -5.28
C ILE A 528 11.24 -16.78 -4.39
N PRO A 529 12.13 -17.72 -4.67
CA PRO A 529 13.36 -17.93 -3.90
C PRO A 529 14.26 -16.68 -3.88
N SER A 530 14.75 -16.30 -2.70
CA SER A 530 15.56 -15.09 -2.52
C SER A 530 16.94 -15.15 -3.17
N GLU A 531 17.47 -16.33 -3.47
CA GLU A 531 18.72 -16.50 -4.20
C GLU A 531 18.69 -15.92 -5.63
N LYS A 532 17.49 -15.75 -6.20
CA LYS A 532 17.32 -15.13 -7.52
C LYS A 532 17.41 -13.60 -7.48
N VAL A 533 17.35 -13.00 -6.29
CA VAL A 533 17.41 -11.55 -6.10
C VAL A 533 18.87 -11.08 -6.18
N PRO A 534 19.23 -10.11 -7.05
CA PRO A 534 20.58 -9.57 -7.11
C PRO A 534 21.03 -8.99 -5.76
N SER A 535 22.33 -9.09 -5.46
CA SER A 535 22.89 -8.61 -4.18
C SER A 535 22.87 -7.09 -4.05
N ASP A 536 22.76 -6.36 -5.16
CA ASP A 536 22.63 -4.90 -5.22
C ASP A 536 21.15 -4.42 -5.32
N SER A 537 20.18 -5.35 -5.25
CA SER A 537 18.75 -4.99 -5.26
C SER A 537 18.36 -4.19 -4.01
N ILE A 538 17.44 -3.23 -4.18
CA ILE A 538 16.80 -2.52 -3.04
C ILE A 538 16.11 -3.52 -2.10
N LEU A 539 15.58 -4.62 -2.63
CA LEU A 539 14.90 -5.64 -1.84
C LEU A 539 15.80 -6.27 -0.78
N ARG A 540 17.13 -6.30 -1.03
CA ARG A 540 18.12 -6.79 -0.07
C ARG A 540 18.20 -5.97 1.23
N GLU A 541 17.75 -4.72 1.22
CA GLU A 541 17.58 -3.94 2.46
C GLU A 541 16.65 -4.63 3.46
N PHE A 542 15.64 -5.33 2.97
CA PHE A 542 14.62 -5.99 3.79
C PHE A 542 14.98 -7.45 4.11
N ILE A 543 15.36 -8.22 3.09
CA ILE A 543 15.62 -9.66 3.22
C ILE A 543 17.08 -10.01 3.61
N GLY A 544 17.99 -9.04 3.60
CA GLY A 544 19.42 -9.27 3.89
C GLY A 544 20.24 -9.70 2.68
N GLY A 545 21.55 -9.87 2.89
CA GLY A 545 22.49 -10.26 1.84
C GLY A 545 22.76 -9.18 0.80
N SER A 546 22.69 -7.91 1.21
CA SER A 546 23.08 -6.77 0.37
C SER A 546 24.59 -6.67 0.23
N VAL A 547 25.08 -6.30 -0.98
CA VAL A 547 26.48 -5.88 -1.16
C VAL A 547 26.76 -4.52 -0.51
N TYR A 548 25.73 -3.75 -0.20
CA TYR A 548 25.83 -2.49 0.51
C TYR A 548 25.70 -2.71 2.02
N ASN A 549 26.48 -1.99 2.82
CA ASN A 549 26.29 -1.95 4.27
C ASN A 549 25.01 -1.16 4.59
N LEU A 550 23.89 -1.87 4.73
CA LEU A 550 22.56 -1.29 4.96
C LEU A 550 22.11 -1.42 6.43
N THR A 551 22.90 -2.12 7.24
CA THR A 551 22.67 -2.29 8.69
C THR A 551 23.45 -1.29 9.48
#